data_8aecb4a53f0790317dac105e3fb49d3e
#
_entry.id   8aecb4a53f0790317dac105e3fb49d3e
#
_cell.length_a   1.000
_cell.length_b   1.000
_cell.length_c   1.000
_cell.angle_alpha   90.00
_cell.angle_beta   90.00
_cell.angle_gamma   90.00
#
_symmetry.space_group_name_H-M   'P 1'
#
loop_
_entity.id
_entity.type
_entity.pdbx_description
1 polymer ?
#
loop_
_entity_poly.entity_id
_entity_poly.type
_entity_poly.pdbx_seq_one_letter_code
_entity_poly.pdbx_strand_id
1 'polypeptide(L)'
;MNHLPHLIVDLALVLLAGSATILLFKRIKQPLVLGYIIAGFLVGPHFKLFPTVIDIESIDVVAELGVIFLLFGLGLEFSFKKLMRVGGSASITAFVEIAFITITGFLLGRWLKWSVIDSLFLGGMLASSSTTIIIKAFDELGVKTKQFARVVFGVLIVEDIVVILLMVLLSTIAVTQQIEGGEMVFIVLKLLFFLSLWFIMGIFLIPTLLKNAKKWLDDENLLILSIGLCLGMVVLAVEAGFSAELGAFIMGSILAETTSAEKVEHLTKPVKDLFGAVFFVSVGMMIDPQAIIDHKWAVVAVTLLTLFGKIISTSIGALISGQPLKQSLQVGFSMAQIGEFAFIVAALGASLKVTSDFLFPVAVGASAITTFTTPYLIKYTEPIYMQIEKLLPSRWVEYLNRFSSGTQKIQSATGWQSLLAAYSRIVIINGIILLALGLLLDRILIPYFNTIQVNEIVKAIAVPAISLAAGAPFIWAIVARKPNHPYYKNLWLSKKEFRTGPLLIIELTRVAMGVALITGWALYFFKPIIALVVVLPITLIIFRVFAMHLQKFYKRIEGRFITNISERESLLLISAKGKVLSTILLLQA
;
A
#
# COMPACT_ATOMS: atom_id res chain seq x y z
N MET A 1 44.80 -24.71 -3.12
CA MET A 1 43.97 -24.09 -4.18
C MET A 1 42.96 -23.21 -3.49
N ASN A 2 43.02 -21.89 -3.74
CA ASN A 2 42.01 -20.98 -3.19
C ASN A 2 40.67 -21.27 -3.92
N HIS A 3 39.81 -22.06 -3.33
CA HIS A 3 38.44 -22.21 -3.83
C HIS A 3 37.69 -20.93 -3.51
N LEU A 4 37.19 -20.24 -4.56
CA LEU A 4 36.24 -19.14 -4.39
C LEU A 4 35.00 -19.68 -3.63
N PRO A 5 34.43 -18.90 -2.70
CA PRO A 5 33.16 -19.26 -2.09
C PRO A 5 32.10 -19.58 -3.14
N HIS A 6 31.33 -20.66 -2.97
CA HIS A 6 30.27 -21.07 -3.92
C HIS A 6 29.31 -19.93 -4.24
N LEU A 7 28.95 -19.11 -3.26
CA LEU A 7 28.11 -17.94 -3.44
C LEU A 7 28.61 -17.00 -4.54
N ILE A 8 29.93 -16.75 -4.65
CA ILE A 8 30.46 -15.85 -5.69
C ILE A 8 30.30 -16.45 -7.09
N VAL A 9 30.54 -17.77 -7.21
CA VAL A 9 30.40 -18.49 -8.48
C VAL A 9 28.93 -18.51 -8.90
N ASP A 10 28.05 -18.79 -7.97
CA ASP A 10 26.62 -18.87 -8.21
C ASP A 10 26.00 -17.50 -8.53
N LEU A 11 26.41 -16.43 -7.83
CA LEU A 11 26.01 -15.06 -8.18
C LEU A 11 26.50 -14.67 -9.57
N ALA A 12 27.74 -15.02 -9.95
CA ALA A 12 28.22 -14.77 -11.30
C ALA A 12 27.36 -15.49 -12.34
N LEU A 13 27.04 -16.77 -12.10
CA LEU A 13 26.17 -17.56 -12.98
C LEU A 13 24.78 -16.94 -13.12
N VAL A 14 24.15 -16.59 -11.99
CA VAL A 14 22.82 -15.95 -11.92
C VAL A 14 22.80 -14.64 -12.71
N LEU A 15 23.77 -13.76 -12.49
CA LEU A 15 23.84 -12.45 -13.14
C LEU A 15 24.16 -12.56 -14.63
N LEU A 16 25.04 -13.48 -15.04
CA LEU A 16 25.37 -13.69 -16.44
C LEU A 16 24.19 -14.30 -17.22
N ALA A 17 23.53 -15.32 -16.66
CA ALA A 17 22.34 -15.91 -17.24
C ALA A 17 21.20 -14.88 -17.34
N GLY A 18 20.96 -14.11 -16.27
CA GLY A 18 20.01 -13.01 -16.26
C GLY A 18 20.29 -11.98 -17.33
N SER A 19 21.54 -11.55 -17.48
CA SER A 19 21.94 -10.58 -18.51
C SER A 19 21.71 -11.11 -19.93
N ALA A 20 22.07 -12.37 -20.19
CA ALA A 20 21.88 -12.98 -21.51
C ALA A 20 20.40 -13.08 -21.89
N THR A 21 19.57 -13.56 -20.99
CA THR A 21 18.13 -13.69 -21.24
C THR A 21 17.43 -12.32 -21.38
N ILE A 22 17.80 -11.31 -20.57
CA ILE A 22 17.26 -9.95 -20.71
C ILE A 22 17.58 -9.36 -22.09
N LEU A 23 18.82 -9.51 -22.59
CA LEU A 23 19.18 -9.02 -23.91
C LEU A 23 18.28 -9.65 -24.99
N LEU A 24 17.99 -10.96 -24.86
CA LEU A 24 17.08 -11.66 -25.76
C LEU A 24 15.64 -11.12 -25.62
N PHE A 25 15.12 -11.01 -24.39
CA PHE A 25 13.75 -10.54 -24.12
C PHE A 25 13.54 -9.08 -24.53
N LYS A 26 14.55 -8.23 -24.36
CA LYS A 26 14.54 -6.86 -24.87
C LYS A 26 14.45 -6.82 -26.39
N ARG A 27 15.18 -7.72 -27.10
CA ARG A 27 15.16 -7.83 -28.56
C ARG A 27 13.81 -8.28 -29.10
N ILE A 28 13.16 -9.24 -28.42
CA ILE A 28 11.82 -9.74 -28.78
C ILE A 28 10.70 -8.91 -28.16
N LYS A 29 11.03 -7.78 -27.53
CA LYS A 29 10.09 -6.84 -26.90
C LYS A 29 9.18 -7.47 -25.83
N GLN A 30 9.65 -8.46 -25.10
CA GLN A 30 8.93 -9.10 -24.00
C GLN A 30 9.29 -8.47 -22.63
N PRO A 31 8.47 -8.65 -21.58
CA PRO A 31 8.77 -8.17 -20.23
C PRO A 31 10.08 -8.73 -19.67
N LEU A 32 10.92 -7.86 -19.09
CA LEU A 32 12.23 -8.26 -18.58
C LEU A 32 12.14 -9.25 -17.41
N VAL A 33 11.09 -9.13 -16.60
CA VAL A 33 10.84 -10.05 -15.48
C VAL A 33 10.73 -11.50 -15.95
N LEU A 34 10.02 -11.76 -17.05
CA LEU A 34 9.96 -13.10 -17.64
C LEU A 34 11.34 -13.59 -18.12
N GLY A 35 12.19 -12.67 -18.60
CA GLY A 35 13.58 -13.00 -18.93
C GLY A 35 14.38 -13.49 -17.73
N TYR A 36 14.28 -12.81 -16.59
CA TYR A 36 14.93 -13.25 -15.35
C TYR A 36 14.40 -14.60 -14.86
N ILE A 37 13.08 -14.80 -14.89
CA ILE A 37 12.46 -16.08 -14.52
C ILE A 37 12.97 -17.22 -15.41
N ILE A 38 13.06 -17.01 -16.71
CA ILE A 38 13.62 -18.02 -17.64
C ILE A 38 15.11 -18.23 -17.39
N ALA A 39 15.89 -17.19 -17.08
CA ALA A 39 17.28 -17.37 -16.67
C ALA A 39 17.39 -18.31 -15.46
N GLY A 40 16.55 -18.06 -14.44
CA GLY A 40 16.49 -18.91 -13.25
C GLY A 40 16.15 -20.37 -13.55
N PHE A 41 15.14 -20.58 -14.41
CA PHE A 41 14.80 -21.91 -14.87
C PHE A 41 16.00 -22.62 -15.53
N LEU A 42 16.75 -21.91 -16.39
CA LEU A 42 17.90 -22.47 -17.11
C LEU A 42 19.09 -22.82 -16.19
N VAL A 43 19.34 -22.06 -15.13
CA VAL A 43 20.44 -22.30 -14.16
C VAL A 43 19.97 -23.01 -12.90
N GLY A 44 18.68 -23.32 -12.82
CA GLY A 44 18.05 -23.99 -11.68
C GLY A 44 18.27 -25.51 -11.67
N PRO A 45 17.91 -26.18 -10.58
CA PRO A 45 18.15 -27.61 -10.36
C PRO A 45 17.34 -28.52 -11.30
N HIS A 46 16.25 -28.00 -11.88
CA HIS A 46 15.34 -28.78 -12.73
C HIS A 46 15.79 -28.84 -14.21
N PHE A 47 16.76 -28.01 -14.63
CA PHE A 47 17.25 -27.95 -16.01
C PHE A 47 18.76 -28.24 -16.07
N LYS A 48 19.12 -29.51 -16.34
CA LYS A 48 20.50 -30.02 -16.24
C LYS A 48 21.38 -29.83 -17.48
N LEU A 49 20.96 -29.03 -18.48
CA LEU A 49 21.74 -28.80 -19.70
C LEU A 49 22.81 -27.71 -19.58
N PHE A 50 22.71 -26.85 -18.58
CA PHE A 50 23.64 -25.76 -18.28
C PHE A 50 24.25 -25.93 -16.88
N PRO A 51 25.35 -25.20 -16.57
CA PRO A 51 25.82 -25.12 -15.21
C PRO A 51 24.70 -24.67 -14.26
N THR A 52 24.55 -25.36 -13.14
CA THR A 52 23.49 -25.10 -12.17
C THR A 52 24.05 -24.46 -10.90
N VAL A 53 23.24 -23.65 -10.24
CA VAL A 53 23.52 -23.07 -8.92
C VAL A 53 23.70 -24.21 -7.91
N ILE A 54 24.75 -24.15 -7.11
CA ILE A 54 25.13 -25.17 -6.13
C ILE A 54 24.60 -24.79 -4.74
N ASP A 55 24.77 -23.54 -4.33
CA ASP A 55 24.40 -23.03 -3.01
C ASP A 55 23.10 -22.21 -3.11
N ILE A 56 21.99 -22.95 -3.24
CA ILE A 56 20.65 -22.35 -3.36
C ILE A 56 20.31 -21.54 -2.11
N GLU A 57 20.67 -22.01 -0.92
CA GLU A 57 20.35 -21.37 0.35
C GLU A 57 20.96 -19.96 0.45
N SER A 58 22.22 -19.80 0.06
CA SER A 58 22.87 -18.48 0.02
C SER A 58 22.26 -17.56 -1.04
N ILE A 59 21.85 -18.10 -2.20
CA ILE A 59 21.15 -17.31 -3.22
C ILE A 59 19.78 -16.87 -2.73
N ASP A 60 19.05 -17.69 -1.97
CA ASP A 60 17.75 -17.33 -1.42
C ASP A 60 17.88 -16.18 -0.40
N VAL A 61 18.91 -16.16 0.43
CA VAL A 61 19.17 -15.00 1.33
C VAL A 61 19.39 -13.70 0.54
N VAL A 62 20.14 -13.76 -0.58
CA VAL A 62 20.34 -12.59 -1.44
C VAL A 62 19.03 -12.21 -2.15
N ALA A 63 18.22 -13.19 -2.51
CA ALA A 63 16.91 -12.98 -3.12
C ALA A 63 15.91 -12.30 -2.14
N GLU A 64 15.94 -12.64 -0.85
CA GLU A 64 15.15 -11.96 0.19
C GLU A 64 15.49 -10.46 0.26
N LEU A 65 16.78 -10.10 0.18
CA LEU A 65 17.17 -8.69 0.04
C LEU A 65 16.59 -8.08 -1.24
N GLY A 66 16.48 -8.86 -2.30
CA GLY A 66 15.84 -8.45 -3.55
C GLY A 66 14.39 -8.04 -3.36
N VAL A 67 13.59 -8.85 -2.67
CA VAL A 67 12.19 -8.53 -2.35
C VAL A 67 12.10 -7.27 -1.48
N ILE A 68 12.95 -7.17 -0.45
CA ILE A 68 13.01 -6.00 0.43
C ILE A 68 13.27 -4.73 -0.38
N PHE A 69 14.29 -4.71 -1.25
CA PHE A 69 14.59 -3.53 -2.07
C PHE A 69 13.58 -3.26 -3.17
N LEU A 70 12.94 -4.29 -3.73
CA LEU A 70 11.82 -4.10 -4.67
C LEU A 70 10.64 -3.39 -3.98
N LEU A 71 10.25 -3.83 -2.79
CA LEU A 71 9.14 -3.22 -2.06
C LEU A 71 9.51 -1.86 -1.47
N PHE A 72 10.76 -1.65 -1.09
CA PHE A 72 11.27 -0.32 -0.74
C PHE A 72 11.17 0.64 -1.93
N GLY A 73 11.63 0.23 -3.13
CA GLY A 73 11.51 1.01 -4.35
C GLY A 73 10.05 1.32 -4.71
N LEU A 74 9.17 0.34 -4.58
CA LEU A 74 7.74 0.53 -4.76
C LEU A 74 7.16 1.53 -3.76
N GLY A 75 7.59 1.45 -2.50
CA GLY A 75 7.24 2.42 -1.48
C GLY A 75 7.68 3.84 -1.86
N LEU A 76 8.88 4.02 -2.45
CA LEU A 76 9.36 5.32 -2.95
C LEU A 76 8.52 5.88 -4.11
N GLU A 77 7.99 5.02 -4.97
CA GLU A 77 7.08 5.40 -6.06
C GLU A 77 5.66 5.73 -5.53
N PHE A 78 5.32 5.20 -4.34
CA PHE A 78 4.04 5.42 -3.69
C PHE A 78 3.92 6.83 -3.12
N SER A 79 2.79 7.49 -3.37
CA SER A 79 2.45 8.76 -2.73
C SER A 79 0.97 8.77 -2.34
N PHE A 80 0.70 9.06 -1.07
CA PHE A 80 -0.66 9.25 -0.54
C PHE A 80 -1.45 10.29 -1.34
N LYS A 81 -0.75 11.32 -1.84
CA LYS A 81 -1.38 12.38 -2.64
C LYS A 81 -1.74 11.91 -4.04
N LYS A 82 -0.91 11.03 -4.65
CA LYS A 82 -1.27 10.41 -5.94
C LYS A 82 -2.56 9.60 -5.77
N LEU A 83 -2.67 8.82 -4.68
CA LEU A 83 -3.89 8.05 -4.35
C LEU A 83 -5.11 8.97 -4.17
N MET A 84 -4.98 10.08 -3.42
CA MET A 84 -6.10 11.03 -3.23
C MET A 84 -6.48 11.79 -4.52
N ARG A 85 -5.60 11.86 -5.50
CA ARG A 85 -5.86 12.45 -6.83
C ARG A 85 -6.44 11.45 -7.83
N VAL A 86 -6.34 10.14 -7.52
CA VAL A 86 -7.04 9.10 -8.30
C VAL A 86 -8.53 9.38 -8.20
N GLY A 87 -9.16 9.57 -9.35
CA GLY A 87 -10.59 9.92 -9.39
C GLY A 87 -11.46 8.80 -8.81
N GLY A 88 -12.60 9.15 -8.22
CA GLY A 88 -13.53 8.19 -7.63
C GLY A 88 -13.92 7.06 -8.59
N SER A 89 -13.95 7.33 -9.89
CA SER A 89 -14.21 6.32 -10.91
C SER A 89 -13.17 5.19 -10.92
N ALA A 90 -11.88 5.52 -10.94
CA ALA A 90 -10.82 4.52 -10.94
C ALA A 90 -10.79 3.73 -9.62
N SER A 91 -11.02 4.40 -8.48
CA SER A 91 -11.07 3.72 -7.18
C SER A 91 -12.23 2.73 -7.08
N ILE A 92 -13.44 3.11 -7.50
CA ILE A 92 -14.61 2.20 -7.51
C ILE A 92 -14.33 1.01 -8.44
N THR A 93 -13.80 1.26 -9.63
CA THR A 93 -13.46 0.21 -10.59
C THR A 93 -12.47 -0.79 -10.00
N ALA A 94 -11.37 -0.30 -9.40
CA ALA A 94 -10.37 -1.14 -8.76
C ALA A 94 -10.94 -1.97 -7.61
N PHE A 95 -11.73 -1.37 -6.71
CA PHE A 95 -12.33 -2.10 -5.59
C PHE A 95 -13.27 -3.20 -6.04
N VAL A 96 -14.10 -2.96 -7.06
CA VAL A 96 -15.01 -3.97 -7.61
C VAL A 96 -14.22 -5.11 -8.24
N GLU A 97 -13.20 -4.79 -9.03
CA GLU A 97 -12.33 -5.78 -9.66
C GLU A 97 -11.59 -6.62 -8.63
N ILE A 98 -10.83 -5.99 -7.71
CA ILE A 98 -10.02 -6.68 -6.71
C ILE A 98 -10.90 -7.58 -5.84
N ALA A 99 -12.03 -7.08 -5.34
CA ALA A 99 -12.95 -7.88 -4.53
C ALA A 99 -13.46 -9.09 -5.30
N PHE A 100 -13.91 -8.88 -6.55
CA PHE A 100 -14.42 -9.96 -7.37
C PHE A 100 -13.35 -11.02 -7.67
N ILE A 101 -12.17 -10.58 -8.15
CA ILE A 101 -11.14 -11.51 -8.58
C ILE A 101 -10.49 -12.25 -7.40
N THR A 102 -10.33 -11.58 -6.24
CA THR A 102 -9.83 -12.23 -5.03
C THR A 102 -10.79 -13.29 -4.52
N ILE A 103 -12.10 -12.98 -4.47
CA ILE A 103 -13.13 -13.95 -4.04
C ILE A 103 -13.22 -15.11 -5.02
N THR A 104 -13.29 -14.84 -6.33
CA THR A 104 -13.43 -15.90 -7.33
C THR A 104 -12.15 -16.72 -7.47
N GLY A 105 -10.96 -16.12 -7.28
CA GLY A 105 -9.69 -16.84 -7.20
C GLY A 105 -9.65 -17.78 -5.99
N PHE A 106 -10.07 -17.30 -4.82
CA PHE A 106 -10.23 -18.15 -3.64
C PHE A 106 -11.19 -19.31 -3.88
N LEU A 107 -12.37 -19.04 -4.44
CA LEU A 107 -13.37 -20.08 -4.74
C LEU A 107 -12.86 -21.09 -5.78
N LEU A 108 -12.11 -20.63 -6.80
CA LEU A 108 -11.47 -21.52 -7.77
C LEU A 108 -10.47 -22.45 -7.09
N GLY A 109 -9.59 -21.94 -6.22
CA GLY A 109 -8.66 -22.77 -5.45
C GLY A 109 -9.40 -23.80 -4.60
N ARG A 110 -10.47 -23.42 -3.92
CA ARG A 110 -11.32 -24.35 -3.16
C ARG A 110 -12.00 -25.39 -4.04
N TRP A 111 -12.46 -25.00 -5.24
CA TRP A 111 -13.05 -25.92 -6.22
C TRP A 111 -12.01 -26.93 -6.75
N LEU A 112 -10.76 -26.51 -6.93
CA LEU A 112 -9.64 -27.36 -7.29
C LEU A 112 -9.14 -28.22 -6.11
N LYS A 113 -9.82 -28.15 -4.94
CA LYS A 113 -9.48 -28.87 -3.69
C LYS A 113 -8.12 -28.47 -3.08
N TRP A 114 -7.66 -27.26 -3.35
CA TRP A 114 -6.46 -26.71 -2.76
C TRP A 114 -6.69 -26.34 -1.28
N SER A 115 -5.60 -26.19 -0.53
CA SER A 115 -5.67 -25.72 0.85
C SER A 115 -6.34 -24.35 0.95
N VAL A 116 -6.79 -23.96 2.14
CA VAL A 116 -7.36 -22.61 2.36
C VAL A 116 -6.30 -21.53 2.09
N ILE A 117 -5.06 -21.78 2.51
CA ILE A 117 -3.94 -20.85 2.32
C ILE A 117 -3.57 -20.75 0.84
N ASP A 118 -3.41 -21.84 0.11
CA ASP A 118 -3.16 -21.80 -1.34
C ASP A 118 -4.26 -21.02 -2.08
N SER A 119 -5.51 -21.23 -1.67
CA SER A 119 -6.66 -20.55 -2.27
C SER A 119 -6.67 -19.04 -1.98
N LEU A 120 -6.29 -18.63 -0.76
CA LEU A 120 -6.15 -17.21 -0.39
C LEU A 120 -5.01 -16.55 -1.17
N PHE A 121 -3.86 -17.23 -1.26
CA PHE A 121 -2.73 -16.75 -2.04
C PHE A 121 -3.07 -16.63 -3.52
N LEU A 122 -3.78 -17.61 -4.10
CA LEU A 122 -4.27 -17.53 -5.47
C LEU A 122 -5.13 -16.27 -5.68
N GLY A 123 -6.11 -16.03 -4.80
CA GLY A 123 -6.95 -14.82 -4.87
C GLY A 123 -6.14 -13.54 -4.83
N GLY A 124 -5.16 -13.44 -3.94
CA GLY A 124 -4.26 -12.30 -3.82
C GLY A 124 -3.36 -12.11 -5.06
N MET A 125 -2.83 -13.18 -5.63
CA MET A 125 -2.02 -13.16 -6.84
C MET A 125 -2.80 -12.62 -8.05
N LEU A 126 -4.04 -13.05 -8.21
CA LEU A 126 -4.88 -12.65 -9.34
C LEU A 126 -5.35 -11.19 -9.25
N ALA A 127 -5.31 -10.57 -8.07
CA ALA A 127 -5.72 -9.19 -7.84
C ALA A 127 -4.78 -8.15 -8.47
N SER A 128 -3.63 -8.55 -9.01
CA SER A 128 -2.62 -7.66 -9.57
C SER A 128 -2.60 -7.69 -11.09
N SER A 129 -2.46 -6.50 -11.72
CA SER A 129 -2.20 -6.34 -13.15
C SER A 129 -0.84 -5.70 -13.39
N SER A 130 -0.18 -6.01 -14.52
CA SER A 130 1.12 -5.42 -14.83
C SER A 130 1.01 -4.05 -15.47
N THR A 131 1.42 -3.03 -14.73
CA THR A 131 1.50 -1.65 -15.21
C THR A 131 2.43 -1.52 -16.42
N THR A 132 3.56 -2.20 -16.41
CA THR A 132 4.58 -2.15 -17.46
C THR A 132 4.06 -2.68 -18.79
N ILE A 133 3.34 -3.81 -18.78
CA ILE A 133 2.78 -4.44 -19.98
C ILE A 133 1.69 -3.55 -20.59
N ILE A 134 0.81 -3.00 -19.76
CA ILE A 134 -0.28 -2.13 -20.22
C ILE A 134 0.27 -0.85 -20.84
N ILE A 135 1.22 -0.19 -20.19
CA ILE A 135 1.84 1.04 -20.72
C ILE A 135 2.46 0.76 -22.08
N LYS A 136 3.22 -0.33 -22.21
CA LYS A 136 3.86 -0.71 -23.47
C LYS A 136 2.84 -0.99 -24.57
N ALA A 137 1.79 -1.76 -24.27
CA ALA A 137 0.73 -2.04 -25.22
C ALA A 137 -0.01 -0.76 -25.66
N PHE A 138 -0.25 0.17 -24.72
CA PHE A 138 -0.88 1.46 -25.04
C PHE A 138 0.02 2.36 -25.89
N ASP A 139 1.33 2.36 -25.67
CA ASP A 139 2.30 3.09 -26.51
C ASP A 139 2.36 2.50 -27.93
N GLU A 140 2.43 1.17 -28.07
CA GLU A 140 2.46 0.47 -29.37
C GLU A 140 1.17 0.66 -30.17
N LEU A 141 0.02 0.70 -29.50
CA LEU A 141 -1.30 0.90 -30.12
C LEU A 141 -1.68 2.38 -30.28
N GLY A 142 -0.87 3.32 -29.76
CA GLY A 142 -1.13 4.77 -29.85
C GLY A 142 -2.35 5.23 -29.07
N VAL A 143 -2.77 4.49 -28.02
CA VAL A 143 -4.00 4.78 -27.26
C VAL A 143 -3.76 5.39 -25.87
N LYS A 144 -2.51 5.64 -25.48
CA LYS A 144 -2.11 6.14 -24.16
C LYS A 144 -2.79 7.44 -23.73
N THR A 145 -3.13 8.31 -24.69
CA THR A 145 -3.79 9.61 -24.44
C THR A 145 -5.32 9.53 -24.37
N LYS A 146 -5.90 8.37 -24.68
CA LYS A 146 -7.35 8.16 -24.67
C LYS A 146 -7.92 8.22 -23.25
N GLN A 147 -9.23 8.53 -23.13
CA GLN A 147 -9.88 8.69 -21.82
C GLN A 147 -9.90 7.40 -21.01
N PHE A 148 -10.16 6.25 -21.63
CA PHE A 148 -10.13 4.97 -20.94
C PHE A 148 -8.74 4.63 -20.38
N ALA A 149 -7.66 5.02 -21.07
CA ALA A 149 -6.30 4.81 -20.59
C ALA A 149 -6.03 5.54 -19.26
N ARG A 150 -6.60 6.74 -19.08
CA ARG A 150 -6.50 7.49 -17.79
C ARG A 150 -7.19 6.74 -16.66
N VAL A 151 -8.35 6.11 -16.94
CA VAL A 151 -9.05 5.28 -15.95
C VAL A 151 -8.21 4.07 -15.61
N VAL A 152 -7.66 3.37 -16.62
CA VAL A 152 -6.76 2.21 -16.42
C VAL A 152 -5.56 2.58 -15.54
N PHE A 153 -4.86 3.69 -15.83
CA PHE A 153 -3.74 4.14 -14.99
C PHE A 153 -4.17 4.45 -13.55
N GLY A 154 -5.36 5.00 -13.37
CA GLY A 154 -5.91 5.20 -12.03
C GLY A 154 -6.23 3.89 -11.32
N VAL A 155 -6.80 2.90 -12.02
CA VAL A 155 -7.09 1.55 -11.48
C VAL A 155 -5.79 0.88 -11.06
N LEU A 156 -4.77 0.87 -11.92
CA LEU A 156 -3.45 0.29 -11.63
C LEU A 156 -2.82 0.87 -10.35
N ILE A 157 -2.88 2.20 -10.16
CA ILE A 157 -2.37 2.84 -8.94
C ILE A 157 -3.09 2.31 -7.69
N VAL A 158 -4.40 2.08 -7.77
CA VAL A 158 -5.18 1.54 -6.63
C VAL A 158 -4.89 0.06 -6.44
N GLU A 159 -4.82 -0.73 -7.53
CA GLU A 159 -4.44 -2.14 -7.47
C GLU A 159 -3.10 -2.35 -6.77
N ASP A 160 -2.06 -1.65 -7.20
CA ASP A 160 -0.71 -1.77 -6.64
C ASP A 160 -0.72 -1.57 -5.11
N ILE A 161 -1.47 -0.57 -4.63
CA ILE A 161 -1.60 -0.29 -3.20
C ILE A 161 -2.35 -1.42 -2.47
N VAL A 162 -3.50 -1.85 -3.03
CA VAL A 162 -4.32 -2.86 -2.38
C VAL A 162 -3.63 -4.22 -2.38
N VAL A 163 -2.90 -4.56 -3.46
CA VAL A 163 -2.12 -5.81 -3.53
C VAL A 163 -1.01 -5.84 -2.49
N ILE A 164 -0.34 -4.71 -2.22
CA ILE A 164 0.64 -4.64 -1.13
C ILE A 164 -0.04 -4.88 0.22
N LEU A 165 -1.19 -4.26 0.47
CA LEU A 165 -1.95 -4.49 1.70
C LEU A 165 -2.42 -5.95 1.81
N LEU A 166 -2.87 -6.55 0.71
CA LEU A 166 -3.21 -7.97 0.64
C LEU A 166 -2.00 -8.85 0.93
N MET A 167 -0.84 -8.54 0.38
CA MET A 167 0.41 -9.27 0.60
C MET A 167 0.80 -9.25 2.08
N VAL A 168 0.70 -8.10 2.72
CA VAL A 168 0.93 -7.96 4.17
C VAL A 168 -0.10 -8.75 4.98
N LEU A 169 -1.35 -8.72 4.59
CA LEU A 169 -2.40 -9.50 5.23
C LEU A 169 -2.13 -11.00 5.09
N LEU A 170 -1.79 -11.46 3.89
CA LEU A 170 -1.47 -12.86 3.61
C LEU A 170 -0.24 -13.32 4.39
N SER A 171 0.84 -12.52 4.45
CA SER A 171 2.02 -12.86 5.25
C SER A 171 1.69 -12.94 6.75
N THR A 172 0.85 -12.05 7.25
CA THR A 172 0.43 -12.07 8.67
C THR A 172 -0.41 -13.30 8.98
N ILE A 173 -1.36 -13.66 8.11
CA ILE A 173 -2.17 -14.89 8.24
C ILE A 173 -1.27 -16.13 8.18
N ALA A 174 -0.29 -16.15 7.28
CA ALA A 174 0.65 -17.24 7.12
C ALA A 174 1.49 -17.48 8.37
N VAL A 175 1.98 -16.41 9.00
CA VAL A 175 2.80 -16.49 10.23
C VAL A 175 1.96 -16.88 11.44
N THR A 176 0.75 -16.36 11.58
CA THR A 176 -0.11 -16.62 12.75
C THR A 176 -0.82 -17.97 12.68
N GLN A 177 -1.02 -18.53 11.48
CA GLN A 177 -1.79 -19.75 11.18
C GLN A 177 -3.21 -19.76 11.78
N GLN A 178 -3.73 -18.62 12.18
CA GLN A 178 -5.04 -18.44 12.79
C GLN A 178 -6.02 -17.90 11.74
N ILE A 179 -7.06 -18.68 11.42
CA ILE A 179 -8.04 -18.36 10.36
C ILE A 179 -9.45 -18.16 10.98
N GLU A 180 -9.57 -18.03 12.30
CA GLU A 180 -10.87 -17.79 12.93
C GLU A 180 -11.33 -16.34 12.70
N GLY A 181 -12.60 -16.16 12.29
CA GLY A 181 -13.10 -14.88 11.79
C GLY A 181 -12.99 -13.70 12.76
N GLY A 182 -13.06 -13.91 14.07
CA GLY A 182 -12.85 -12.85 15.08
C GLY A 182 -11.40 -12.39 15.16
N GLU A 183 -10.46 -13.32 15.04
CA GLU A 183 -9.02 -13.04 15.08
C GLU A 183 -8.54 -12.34 13.81
N MET A 184 -9.10 -12.68 12.63
CA MET A 184 -8.83 -11.95 11.39
C MET A 184 -9.16 -10.46 11.50
N VAL A 185 -10.29 -10.10 12.11
CA VAL A 185 -10.64 -8.69 12.33
C VAL A 185 -9.61 -8.01 13.23
N PHE A 186 -9.17 -8.69 14.29
CA PHE A 186 -8.14 -8.15 15.19
C PHE A 186 -6.80 -7.96 14.47
N ILE A 187 -6.38 -8.91 13.64
CA ILE A 187 -5.15 -8.82 12.83
C ILE A 187 -5.21 -7.61 11.87
N VAL A 188 -6.34 -7.43 11.17
CA VAL A 188 -6.54 -6.29 10.28
C VAL A 188 -6.50 -4.96 11.05
N LEU A 189 -7.16 -4.89 12.20
CA LEU A 189 -7.12 -3.70 13.05
C LEU A 189 -5.72 -3.42 13.60
N LYS A 190 -4.98 -4.45 14.03
CA LYS A 190 -3.58 -4.35 14.45
C LYS A 190 -2.71 -3.82 13.32
N LEU A 191 -2.85 -4.37 12.10
CA LEU A 191 -2.13 -3.92 10.93
C LEU A 191 -2.43 -2.44 10.62
N LEU A 192 -3.69 -2.05 10.52
CA LEU A 192 -4.11 -0.67 10.26
C LEU A 192 -3.59 0.29 11.32
N PHE A 193 -3.58 -0.13 12.58
CA PHE A 193 -3.05 0.66 13.69
C PHE A 193 -1.54 0.90 13.52
N PHE A 194 -0.73 -0.15 13.36
CA PHE A 194 0.73 -0.03 13.23
C PHE A 194 1.11 0.71 11.94
N LEU A 195 0.44 0.43 10.82
CA LEU A 195 0.64 1.12 9.56
C LEU A 195 0.43 2.64 9.74
N SER A 196 -0.70 3.01 10.35
CA SER A 196 -1.01 4.43 10.60
C SER A 196 -0.02 5.08 11.56
N LEU A 197 0.38 4.36 12.62
CA LEU A 197 1.36 4.83 13.59
C LEU A 197 2.71 5.10 12.92
N TRP A 198 3.23 4.14 12.15
CA TRP A 198 4.51 4.28 11.48
C TRP A 198 4.50 5.39 10.43
N PHE A 199 3.39 5.56 9.69
CA PHE A 199 3.24 6.69 8.78
C PHE A 199 3.23 8.03 9.51
N ILE A 200 2.47 8.16 10.60
CA ILE A 200 2.40 9.42 11.36
C ILE A 200 3.77 9.76 11.95
N MET A 201 4.42 8.79 12.62
CA MET A 201 5.75 8.99 13.22
C MET A 201 6.82 9.22 12.14
N GLY A 202 6.80 8.44 11.07
CA GLY A 202 7.77 8.53 9.98
C GLY A 202 7.71 9.87 9.26
N ILE A 203 6.51 10.35 8.89
CA ILE A 203 6.31 11.64 8.24
C ILE A 203 6.72 12.80 9.17
N PHE A 204 6.61 12.62 10.49
CA PHE A 204 7.05 13.63 11.45
C PHE A 204 8.57 13.63 11.65
N LEU A 205 9.19 12.45 11.79
CA LEU A 205 10.61 12.30 12.16
C LEU A 205 11.55 12.37 10.96
N ILE A 206 11.29 11.57 9.93
CA ILE A 206 12.24 11.35 8.83
C ILE A 206 12.48 12.61 8.00
N PRO A 207 11.46 13.37 7.53
CA PRO A 207 11.71 14.61 6.80
C PRO A 207 12.47 15.64 7.64
N THR A 208 12.17 15.71 8.95
CA THR A 208 12.87 16.62 9.88
C THR A 208 14.34 16.23 10.04
N LEU A 209 14.62 14.90 10.16
CA LEU A 209 15.99 14.38 10.24
C LEU A 209 16.77 14.69 8.96
N LEU A 210 16.22 14.38 7.79
CA LEU A 210 16.89 14.65 6.51
C LEU A 210 17.13 16.13 6.28
N LYS A 211 16.18 16.99 6.68
CA LYS A 211 16.33 18.45 6.57
C LYS A 211 17.46 18.98 7.44
N ASN A 212 17.56 18.51 8.68
CA ASN A 212 18.62 18.91 9.61
C ASN A 212 20.00 18.39 9.16
N ALA A 213 20.05 17.19 8.60
CA ALA A 213 21.28 16.56 8.11
C ALA A 213 21.69 17.02 6.70
N LYS A 214 20.90 17.81 5.99
CA LYS A 214 21.08 18.17 4.58
C LYS A 214 22.48 18.67 4.23
N LYS A 215 23.16 19.36 5.16
CA LYS A 215 24.52 19.88 4.95
C LYS A 215 25.61 18.80 4.88
N TRP A 216 25.33 17.62 5.43
CA TRP A 216 26.26 16.47 5.52
C TRP A 216 25.85 15.31 4.60
N LEU A 217 24.69 15.42 3.92
CA LEU A 217 24.16 14.39 3.04
C LEU A 217 24.59 14.65 1.60
N ASP A 218 25.74 14.10 1.21
CA ASP A 218 26.12 13.86 -0.18
C ASP A 218 25.34 12.66 -0.76
N ASP A 219 25.65 12.25 -1.98
CA ASP A 219 24.94 11.16 -2.66
C ASP A 219 25.21 9.80 -2.00
N GLU A 220 26.46 9.56 -1.58
CA GLU A 220 26.87 8.33 -0.92
C GLU A 220 26.21 8.20 0.46
N ASN A 221 26.32 9.24 1.30
CA ASN A 221 25.72 9.23 2.63
C ASN A 221 24.18 9.14 2.58
N LEU A 222 23.55 9.76 1.59
CA LEU A 222 22.09 9.68 1.40
C LEU A 222 21.66 8.27 1.00
N LEU A 223 22.42 7.59 0.12
CA LEU A 223 22.18 6.21 -0.26
C LEU A 223 22.29 5.28 0.96
N ILE A 224 23.41 5.35 1.68
CA ILE A 224 23.67 4.51 2.86
C ILE A 224 22.60 4.74 3.92
N LEU A 225 22.25 6.00 4.21
CA LEU A 225 21.21 6.35 5.17
C LEU A 225 19.84 5.79 4.74
N SER A 226 19.49 5.90 3.45
CA SER A 226 18.20 5.42 2.94
C SER A 226 18.09 3.90 3.04
N ILE A 227 19.13 3.17 2.70
CA ILE A 227 19.18 1.71 2.86
C ILE A 227 19.18 1.33 4.35
N GLY A 228 19.95 2.03 5.19
CA GLY A 228 19.98 1.81 6.64
C GLY A 228 18.60 2.04 7.28
N LEU A 229 17.88 3.09 6.88
CA LEU A 229 16.50 3.34 7.33
C LEU A 229 15.54 2.25 6.84
N CYS A 230 15.69 1.79 5.60
CA CYS A 230 14.91 0.68 5.06
C CYS A 230 15.08 -0.58 5.91
N LEU A 231 16.33 -1.03 6.09
CA LEU A 231 16.63 -2.23 6.87
C LEU A 231 16.26 -2.07 8.36
N GLY A 232 16.45 -0.88 8.93
CA GLY A 232 16.01 -0.57 10.28
C GLY A 232 14.49 -0.70 10.46
N MET A 233 13.69 -0.25 9.49
CA MET A 233 12.23 -0.42 9.52
C MET A 233 11.83 -1.89 9.29
N VAL A 234 12.57 -2.63 8.46
CA VAL A 234 12.40 -4.08 8.30
C VAL A 234 12.53 -4.79 9.65
N VAL A 235 13.60 -4.50 10.41
CA VAL A 235 13.81 -5.08 11.75
C VAL A 235 12.66 -4.69 12.68
N LEU A 236 12.26 -3.42 12.71
CA LEU A 236 11.14 -2.97 13.55
C LEU A 236 9.81 -3.64 13.17
N ALA A 237 9.57 -3.88 11.89
CA ALA A 237 8.35 -4.55 11.44
C ALA A 237 8.34 -6.02 11.89
N VAL A 238 9.45 -6.73 11.73
CA VAL A 238 9.59 -8.13 12.14
C VAL A 238 9.44 -8.28 13.66
N GLU A 239 10.07 -7.42 14.45
CA GLU A 239 9.92 -7.39 15.92
C GLU A 239 8.47 -7.10 16.36
N ALA A 240 7.71 -6.32 15.57
CA ALA A 240 6.29 -6.09 15.82
C ALA A 240 5.37 -7.25 15.36
N GLY A 241 5.95 -8.33 14.77
CA GLY A 241 5.24 -9.51 14.27
C GLY A 241 4.59 -9.28 12.90
N PHE A 242 5.22 -8.47 12.06
CA PHE A 242 4.86 -8.26 10.66
C PHE A 242 5.97 -8.76 9.73
N SER A 243 5.70 -8.73 8.42
CA SER A 243 6.69 -9.17 7.44
C SER A 243 7.78 -8.11 7.19
N ALA A 244 8.96 -8.58 6.77
CA ALA A 244 10.10 -7.76 6.37
C ALA A 244 9.73 -6.80 5.22
N GLU A 245 8.96 -7.31 4.27
CA GLU A 245 8.50 -6.60 3.08
C GLU A 245 7.63 -5.39 3.43
N LEU A 246 6.76 -5.53 4.44
CA LEU A 246 5.96 -4.41 4.94
C LEU A 246 6.84 -3.29 5.48
N GLY A 247 7.87 -3.63 6.28
CA GLY A 247 8.82 -2.66 6.81
C GLY A 247 9.50 -1.87 5.70
N ALA A 248 10.00 -2.56 4.68
CA ALA A 248 10.62 -1.96 3.52
C ALA A 248 9.68 -0.99 2.76
N PHE A 249 8.47 -1.45 2.46
CA PHE A 249 7.46 -0.63 1.78
C PHE A 249 7.10 0.63 2.57
N ILE A 250 6.89 0.51 3.89
CA ILE A 250 6.54 1.65 4.75
C ILE A 250 7.66 2.68 4.74
N MET A 251 8.92 2.27 4.90
CA MET A 251 10.03 3.21 4.88
C MET A 251 10.18 3.88 3.51
N GLY A 252 10.04 3.13 2.42
CA GLY A 252 10.01 3.70 1.07
C GLY A 252 8.92 4.76 0.93
N SER A 253 7.70 4.48 1.39
CA SER A 253 6.56 5.40 1.33
C SER A 253 6.74 6.64 2.21
N ILE A 254 7.42 6.52 3.36
CA ILE A 254 7.76 7.67 4.21
C ILE A 254 8.79 8.55 3.52
N LEU A 255 9.85 7.96 2.95
CA LEU A 255 10.87 8.68 2.19
C LEU A 255 10.29 9.33 0.92
N ALA A 256 9.29 8.71 0.31
CA ALA A 256 8.55 9.26 -0.82
C ALA A 256 7.89 10.61 -0.53
N GLU A 257 7.51 10.88 0.71
CA GLU A 257 6.92 12.17 1.10
C GLU A 257 7.98 13.25 1.46
N THR A 258 9.28 12.91 1.41
CA THR A 258 10.37 13.85 1.69
C THR A 258 10.77 14.68 0.47
N THR A 259 11.45 15.79 0.70
CA THR A 259 12.01 16.64 -0.37
C THR A 259 13.13 15.96 -1.15
N SER A 260 13.75 14.92 -0.58
CA SER A 260 14.83 14.15 -1.19
C SER A 260 14.36 12.90 -1.93
N ALA A 261 13.05 12.69 -2.05
CA ALA A 261 12.45 11.46 -2.60
C ALA A 261 12.98 11.07 -3.99
N GLU A 262 12.98 12.02 -4.94
CA GLU A 262 13.48 11.75 -6.31
C GLU A 262 14.96 11.39 -6.32
N LYS A 263 15.76 12.03 -5.46
CA LYS A 263 17.19 11.75 -5.33
C LYS A 263 17.41 10.36 -4.71
N VAL A 264 16.68 10.03 -3.65
CA VAL A 264 16.72 8.70 -3.01
C VAL A 264 16.30 7.62 -4.01
N GLU A 265 15.20 7.82 -4.73
CA GLU A 265 14.74 6.89 -5.77
C GLU A 265 15.81 6.64 -6.84
N HIS A 266 16.44 7.71 -7.34
CA HIS A 266 17.49 7.61 -8.35
C HIS A 266 18.72 6.85 -7.83
N LEU A 267 19.16 7.13 -6.58
CA LEU A 267 20.33 6.50 -5.97
C LEU A 267 20.09 5.03 -5.62
N THR A 268 18.90 4.68 -5.16
CA THR A 268 18.57 3.31 -4.75
C THR A 268 18.15 2.41 -5.91
N LYS A 269 17.77 2.99 -7.06
CA LYS A 269 17.33 2.24 -8.24
C LYS A 269 18.33 1.17 -8.70
N PRO A 270 19.64 1.43 -8.85
CA PRO A 270 20.61 0.39 -9.23
C PRO A 270 20.65 -0.77 -8.23
N VAL A 271 20.52 -0.48 -6.94
CA VAL A 271 20.49 -1.49 -5.87
C VAL A 271 19.23 -2.35 -6.02
N LYS A 272 18.06 -1.71 -6.16
CA LYS A 272 16.77 -2.39 -6.42
C LYS A 272 16.86 -3.28 -7.66
N ASP A 273 17.40 -2.76 -8.76
CA ASP A 273 17.45 -3.49 -10.03
C ASP A 273 18.39 -4.69 -9.94
N LEU A 274 19.56 -4.56 -9.27
CA LEU A 274 20.52 -5.65 -9.09
C LEU A 274 19.95 -6.79 -8.23
N PHE A 275 19.49 -6.46 -7.03
CA PHE A 275 18.95 -7.46 -6.11
C PHE A 275 17.61 -8.02 -6.58
N GLY A 276 16.80 -7.21 -7.24
CA GLY A 276 15.58 -7.65 -7.89
C GLY A 276 15.83 -8.66 -9.01
N ALA A 277 16.92 -8.49 -9.77
CA ALA A 277 17.32 -9.48 -10.77
C ALA A 277 17.64 -10.82 -10.12
N VAL A 278 18.43 -10.84 -9.04
CA VAL A 278 18.74 -12.07 -8.29
C VAL A 278 17.47 -12.72 -7.76
N PHE A 279 16.55 -11.93 -7.20
CA PHE A 279 15.26 -12.43 -6.73
C PHE A 279 14.46 -13.13 -7.84
N PHE A 280 14.25 -12.48 -8.99
CA PHE A 280 13.47 -13.10 -10.07
C PHE A 280 14.16 -14.31 -10.69
N VAL A 281 15.49 -14.36 -10.68
CA VAL A 281 16.24 -15.55 -11.10
C VAL A 281 16.08 -16.67 -10.06
N SER A 282 16.23 -16.40 -8.75
CA SER A 282 15.96 -17.38 -7.69
C SER A 282 14.56 -17.95 -7.79
N VAL A 283 13.57 -17.09 -7.96
CA VAL A 283 12.18 -17.49 -8.19
C VAL A 283 12.04 -18.39 -9.43
N GLY A 284 12.77 -18.07 -10.52
CA GLY A 284 12.82 -18.91 -11.72
C GLY A 284 13.41 -20.30 -11.49
N MET A 285 14.38 -20.44 -10.57
CA MET A 285 14.96 -21.75 -10.22
C MET A 285 13.97 -22.69 -9.53
N MET A 286 12.92 -22.13 -8.89
CA MET A 286 11.87 -22.93 -8.25
C MET A 286 10.89 -23.54 -9.25
N ILE A 287 10.95 -23.19 -10.55
CA ILE A 287 10.04 -23.72 -11.56
C ILE A 287 10.36 -25.18 -11.87
N ASP A 288 9.44 -26.04 -11.50
CA ASP A 288 9.43 -27.43 -11.92
C ASP A 288 8.53 -27.60 -13.15
N PRO A 289 9.07 -27.96 -14.34
CA PRO A 289 8.28 -28.20 -15.54
C PRO A 289 7.26 -29.33 -15.35
N GLN A 290 7.61 -30.34 -14.57
CA GLN A 290 6.72 -31.47 -14.30
C GLN A 290 5.48 -30.98 -13.51
N ALA A 291 5.68 -30.10 -12.52
CA ALA A 291 4.57 -29.51 -11.78
C ALA A 291 3.60 -28.70 -12.69
N ILE A 292 4.10 -28.00 -13.72
CA ILE A 292 3.25 -27.32 -14.69
C ILE A 292 2.43 -28.32 -15.51
N ILE A 293 3.05 -29.41 -15.96
CA ILE A 293 2.39 -30.46 -16.76
C ILE A 293 1.33 -31.17 -15.91
N ASP A 294 1.66 -31.53 -14.68
CA ASP A 294 0.76 -32.21 -13.74
C ASP A 294 -0.44 -31.33 -13.35
N HIS A 295 -0.22 -30.02 -13.26
CA HIS A 295 -1.27 -29.04 -12.93
C HIS A 295 -1.78 -28.24 -14.13
N LYS A 296 -1.63 -28.74 -15.37
CA LYS A 296 -2.04 -28.05 -16.62
C LYS A 296 -3.48 -27.55 -16.60
N TRP A 297 -4.41 -28.32 -16.03
CA TRP A 297 -5.81 -27.91 -15.91
C TRP A 297 -6.00 -26.74 -14.92
N ALA A 298 -5.18 -26.68 -13.89
CA ALA A 298 -5.15 -25.52 -12.98
C ALA A 298 -4.63 -24.28 -13.70
N VAL A 299 -3.56 -24.39 -14.50
CA VAL A 299 -3.04 -23.28 -15.33
C VAL A 299 -4.12 -22.78 -16.28
N VAL A 300 -4.82 -23.69 -16.96
CA VAL A 300 -5.93 -23.33 -17.86
C VAL A 300 -7.07 -22.63 -17.09
N ALA A 301 -7.50 -23.19 -15.97
CA ALA A 301 -8.60 -22.63 -15.18
C ALA A 301 -8.24 -21.24 -14.61
N VAL A 302 -7.03 -21.06 -14.10
CA VAL A 302 -6.52 -19.77 -13.59
C VAL A 302 -6.40 -18.76 -14.73
N THR A 303 -5.90 -19.17 -15.89
CA THR A 303 -5.83 -18.31 -17.10
C THR A 303 -7.22 -17.85 -17.54
N LEU A 304 -8.18 -18.77 -17.65
CA LEU A 304 -9.56 -18.43 -18.03
C LEU A 304 -10.22 -17.51 -17.00
N LEU A 305 -10.06 -17.80 -15.70
CA LEU A 305 -10.57 -16.92 -14.65
C LEU A 305 -9.96 -15.53 -14.74
N THR A 306 -8.65 -15.43 -14.97
CA THR A 306 -7.99 -14.13 -15.13
C THR A 306 -8.54 -13.37 -16.34
N LEU A 307 -8.58 -13.99 -17.50
CA LEU A 307 -9.05 -13.34 -18.73
C LEU A 307 -10.52 -12.90 -18.57
N PHE A 308 -11.42 -13.84 -18.35
CA PHE A 308 -12.85 -13.52 -18.30
C PHE A 308 -13.25 -12.82 -17.01
N GLY A 309 -12.72 -13.24 -15.87
CA GLY A 309 -13.03 -12.65 -14.57
C GLY A 309 -12.62 -11.19 -14.50
N LYS A 310 -11.39 -10.84 -14.91
CA LYS A 310 -10.93 -9.45 -14.95
C LYS A 310 -11.69 -8.62 -15.97
N ILE A 311 -11.89 -9.11 -17.19
CA ILE A 311 -12.69 -8.40 -18.20
C ILE A 311 -14.07 -8.05 -17.63
N ILE A 312 -14.76 -9.01 -17.04
CA ILE A 312 -16.14 -8.82 -16.53
C ILE A 312 -16.13 -7.90 -15.32
N SER A 313 -15.31 -8.18 -14.29
CA SER A 313 -15.31 -7.42 -13.04
C SER A 313 -14.87 -5.97 -13.24
N THR A 314 -13.80 -5.75 -14.03
CA THR A 314 -13.30 -4.41 -14.30
C THR A 314 -14.28 -3.61 -15.16
N SER A 315 -14.91 -4.25 -16.19
CA SER A 315 -15.95 -3.59 -17.00
C SER A 315 -17.16 -3.22 -16.16
N ILE A 316 -17.62 -4.10 -15.27
CA ILE A 316 -18.73 -3.82 -14.34
C ILE A 316 -18.34 -2.70 -13.37
N GLY A 317 -17.13 -2.74 -12.80
CA GLY A 317 -16.63 -1.69 -11.92
C GLY A 317 -16.59 -0.33 -12.61
N ALA A 318 -16.11 -0.29 -13.87
CA ALA A 318 -16.07 0.93 -14.67
C ALA A 318 -17.49 1.44 -15.00
N LEU A 319 -18.46 0.56 -15.30
CA LEU A 319 -19.87 0.93 -15.49
C LEU A 319 -20.47 1.51 -14.20
N ILE A 320 -20.30 0.85 -13.07
CA ILE A 320 -20.78 1.31 -11.75
C ILE A 320 -20.17 2.67 -11.40
N SER A 321 -18.91 2.89 -11.78
CA SER A 321 -18.21 4.17 -11.55
C SER A 321 -18.64 5.31 -12.48
N GLY A 322 -19.58 5.04 -13.41
CA GLY A 322 -20.13 6.05 -14.32
C GLY A 322 -19.39 6.18 -15.66
N GLN A 323 -18.61 5.17 -16.07
CA GLN A 323 -18.01 5.18 -17.41
C GLN A 323 -19.01 4.65 -18.46
N PRO A 324 -19.03 5.20 -19.71
CA PRO A 324 -19.84 4.65 -20.79
C PRO A 324 -19.47 3.20 -21.12
N LEU A 325 -20.42 2.41 -21.62
CA LEU A 325 -20.24 1.00 -21.92
C LEU A 325 -18.97 0.72 -22.76
N LYS A 326 -18.73 1.51 -23.81
CA LYS A 326 -17.54 1.39 -24.66
C LYS A 326 -16.24 1.55 -23.85
N GLN A 327 -16.16 2.60 -23.04
CA GLN A 327 -14.97 2.85 -22.22
C GLN A 327 -14.81 1.77 -21.13
N SER A 328 -15.90 1.31 -20.54
CA SER A 328 -15.89 0.25 -19.53
C SER A 328 -15.33 -1.06 -20.08
N LEU A 329 -15.72 -1.46 -21.29
CA LEU A 329 -15.14 -2.61 -21.96
C LEU A 329 -13.66 -2.38 -22.28
N GLN A 330 -13.28 -1.19 -22.79
CA GLN A 330 -11.88 -0.87 -23.07
C GLN A 330 -11.01 -0.97 -21.80
N VAL A 331 -11.52 -0.52 -20.65
CA VAL A 331 -10.84 -0.67 -19.36
C VAL A 331 -10.71 -2.15 -18.98
N GLY A 332 -11.80 -2.93 -19.05
CA GLY A 332 -11.80 -4.34 -18.69
C GLY A 332 -10.85 -5.19 -19.54
N PHE A 333 -10.88 -5.03 -20.87
CA PHE A 333 -9.97 -5.74 -21.77
C PHE A 333 -8.50 -5.36 -21.58
N SER A 334 -8.23 -4.14 -21.08
CA SER A 334 -6.87 -3.70 -20.79
C SER A 334 -6.29 -4.32 -19.51
N MET A 335 -7.14 -4.69 -18.56
CA MET A 335 -6.72 -5.18 -17.23
C MET A 335 -6.63 -6.72 -17.14
N ALA A 336 -6.94 -7.46 -18.22
CA ALA A 336 -7.12 -8.92 -18.24
C ALA A 336 -5.79 -9.69 -18.25
N GLN A 337 -4.92 -9.46 -17.26
CA GLN A 337 -3.63 -10.14 -17.12
C GLN A 337 -3.21 -10.23 -15.66
N ILE A 338 -2.24 -11.10 -15.39
CA ILE A 338 -1.58 -11.25 -14.09
C ILE A 338 -0.32 -10.38 -14.09
N GLY A 339 -0.17 -9.52 -13.07
CA GLY A 339 0.99 -8.65 -12.91
C GLY A 339 2.19 -9.32 -12.24
N GLU A 340 3.31 -8.59 -12.19
CA GLU A 340 4.56 -9.03 -11.55
C GLU A 340 4.41 -9.24 -10.04
N PHE A 341 3.49 -8.54 -9.37
CA PHE A 341 3.23 -8.74 -7.95
C PHE A 341 2.71 -10.15 -7.62
N ALA A 342 2.06 -10.82 -8.57
CA ALA A 342 1.65 -12.20 -8.38
C ALA A 342 2.84 -13.13 -8.09
N PHE A 343 3.99 -12.87 -8.73
CA PHE A 343 5.21 -13.64 -8.47
C PHE A 343 5.79 -13.35 -7.08
N ILE A 344 5.71 -12.09 -6.64
CA ILE A 344 6.16 -11.69 -5.29
C ILE A 344 5.26 -12.34 -4.24
N VAL A 345 3.94 -12.33 -4.43
CA VAL A 345 2.97 -13.00 -3.54
C VAL A 345 3.21 -14.51 -3.50
N ALA A 346 3.42 -15.14 -4.65
CA ALA A 346 3.69 -16.57 -4.73
C ALA A 346 5.03 -16.94 -4.06
N ALA A 347 6.09 -16.17 -4.31
CA ALA A 347 7.39 -16.36 -3.70
C ALA A 347 7.34 -16.14 -2.17
N LEU A 348 6.58 -15.15 -1.70
CA LEU A 348 6.32 -14.94 -0.27
C LEU A 348 5.67 -16.17 0.37
N GLY A 349 4.66 -16.75 -0.27
CA GLY A 349 4.02 -17.97 0.23
C GLY A 349 4.98 -19.15 0.30
N ALA A 350 5.85 -19.31 -0.69
CA ALA A 350 6.87 -20.34 -0.75
C ALA A 350 7.98 -20.12 0.30
N SER A 351 8.49 -18.90 0.47
CA SER A 351 9.53 -18.57 1.47
C SER A 351 9.05 -18.79 2.90
N LEU A 352 7.78 -18.48 3.18
CA LEU A 352 7.14 -18.76 4.46
C LEU A 352 6.77 -20.24 4.64
N LYS A 353 6.96 -21.08 3.61
CA LYS A 353 6.64 -22.53 3.59
C LYS A 353 5.17 -22.82 3.94
N VAL A 354 4.26 -21.94 3.54
CA VAL A 354 2.82 -22.05 3.82
C VAL A 354 1.98 -22.38 2.58
N THR A 355 2.54 -22.21 1.40
CA THR A 355 1.91 -22.59 0.13
C THR A 355 2.54 -23.83 -0.47
N SER A 356 1.77 -24.53 -1.28
CA SER A 356 2.22 -25.69 -2.01
C SER A 356 3.17 -25.31 -3.16
N ASP A 357 4.15 -26.17 -3.48
CA ASP A 357 5.20 -25.91 -4.48
C ASP A 357 4.66 -25.69 -5.91
N PHE A 358 3.48 -26.23 -6.21
CA PHE A 358 2.85 -26.05 -7.53
C PHE A 358 2.25 -24.66 -7.76
N LEU A 359 1.98 -23.90 -6.70
CA LEU A 359 1.26 -22.62 -6.80
C LEU A 359 2.05 -21.61 -7.64
N PHE A 360 3.37 -21.54 -7.41
CA PHE A 360 4.25 -20.63 -8.16
C PHE A 360 4.33 -21.00 -9.65
N PRO A 361 4.62 -22.26 -10.06
CA PRO A 361 4.57 -22.68 -11.46
C PRO A 361 3.24 -22.39 -12.17
N VAL A 362 2.11 -22.59 -11.47
CA VAL A 362 0.78 -22.28 -12.01
C VAL A 362 0.62 -20.77 -12.27
N ALA A 363 1.07 -19.93 -11.34
CA ALA A 363 1.03 -18.47 -11.49
C ALA A 363 1.87 -18.01 -12.70
N VAL A 364 3.08 -18.53 -12.85
CA VAL A 364 3.98 -18.20 -13.96
C VAL A 364 3.36 -18.62 -15.29
N GLY A 365 2.83 -19.84 -15.38
CA GLY A 365 2.18 -20.33 -16.60
C GLY A 365 0.99 -19.49 -17.02
N ALA A 366 0.11 -19.17 -16.08
CA ALA A 366 -1.06 -18.33 -16.35
C ALA A 366 -0.67 -16.88 -16.69
N SER A 367 0.32 -16.31 -16.00
CA SER A 367 0.82 -14.96 -16.28
C SER A 367 1.45 -14.86 -17.67
N ALA A 368 2.26 -15.84 -18.08
CA ALA A 368 2.86 -15.84 -19.42
C ALA A 368 1.80 -15.81 -20.52
N ILE A 369 0.76 -16.63 -20.41
CA ILE A 369 -0.34 -16.69 -21.37
C ILE A 369 -1.11 -15.37 -21.40
N THR A 370 -1.50 -14.85 -20.23
CA THR A 370 -2.30 -13.62 -20.11
C THR A 370 -1.52 -12.38 -20.57
N THR A 371 -0.22 -12.32 -20.31
CA THR A 371 0.68 -11.28 -20.80
C THR A 371 0.74 -11.26 -22.33
N PHE A 372 0.91 -12.43 -22.93
CA PHE A 372 0.97 -12.55 -24.39
C PHE A 372 -0.36 -12.15 -25.05
N THR A 373 -1.50 -12.46 -24.45
CA THR A 373 -2.82 -12.17 -25.01
C THR A 373 -3.25 -10.70 -24.84
N THR A 374 -2.73 -9.96 -23.88
CA THR A 374 -3.15 -8.60 -23.53
C THR A 374 -3.13 -7.59 -24.70
N PRO A 375 -2.05 -7.44 -25.51
CA PRO A 375 -2.05 -6.50 -26.63
C PRO A 375 -3.15 -6.79 -27.65
N TYR A 376 -3.44 -8.07 -27.88
CA TYR A 376 -4.51 -8.50 -28.78
C TYR A 376 -5.89 -8.17 -28.20
N LEU A 377 -6.10 -8.42 -26.91
CA LEU A 377 -7.35 -8.07 -26.23
C LEU A 377 -7.64 -6.57 -26.33
N ILE A 378 -6.65 -5.73 -26.09
CA ILE A 378 -6.77 -4.27 -26.21
C ILE A 378 -7.11 -3.89 -27.66
N LYS A 379 -6.40 -4.44 -28.64
CA LYS A 379 -6.60 -4.17 -30.07
C LYS A 379 -8.00 -4.56 -30.54
N TYR A 380 -8.50 -5.72 -30.12
CA TYR A 380 -9.79 -6.25 -30.56
C TYR A 380 -10.99 -5.76 -29.75
N THR A 381 -10.80 -4.92 -28.77
CA THR A 381 -11.92 -4.39 -27.95
C THR A 381 -12.95 -3.64 -28.78
N GLU A 382 -12.53 -2.84 -29.76
CA GLU A 382 -13.45 -2.08 -30.62
C GLU A 382 -14.37 -2.96 -31.47
N PRO A 383 -13.86 -3.97 -32.23
CA PRO A 383 -14.71 -4.93 -32.94
C PRO A 383 -15.67 -5.69 -32.00
N ILE A 384 -15.18 -6.10 -30.82
CA ILE A 384 -15.99 -6.83 -29.85
C ILE A 384 -17.10 -5.95 -29.31
N TYR A 385 -16.80 -4.67 -28.97
CA TYR A 385 -17.82 -3.71 -28.55
C TYR A 385 -18.94 -3.57 -29.61
N MET A 386 -18.57 -3.41 -30.88
CA MET A 386 -19.56 -3.31 -31.98
C MET A 386 -20.47 -4.55 -32.09
N GLN A 387 -19.92 -5.74 -31.81
CA GLN A 387 -20.73 -6.96 -31.78
C GLN A 387 -21.66 -7.00 -30.54
N ILE A 388 -21.14 -6.65 -29.36
CA ILE A 388 -21.94 -6.58 -28.13
C ILE A 388 -23.07 -5.56 -28.27
N GLU A 389 -22.79 -4.39 -28.84
CA GLU A 389 -23.78 -3.34 -29.08
C GLU A 389 -24.92 -3.80 -30.02
N LYS A 390 -24.60 -4.62 -31.02
CA LYS A 390 -25.61 -5.22 -31.91
C LYS A 390 -26.43 -6.32 -31.25
N LEU A 391 -25.85 -7.06 -30.31
CA LEU A 391 -26.54 -8.14 -29.59
C LEU A 391 -27.42 -7.63 -28.45
N LEU A 392 -27.06 -6.48 -27.86
CA LEU A 392 -27.83 -5.87 -26.77
C LEU A 392 -29.03 -5.11 -27.32
N PRO A 393 -30.23 -5.25 -26.70
CA PRO A 393 -31.38 -4.41 -27.03
C PRO A 393 -31.02 -2.92 -26.87
N SER A 394 -31.41 -2.07 -27.81
CA SER A 394 -31.08 -0.63 -27.79
C SER A 394 -31.48 0.06 -26.49
N ARG A 395 -32.57 -0.39 -25.83
CA ARG A 395 -33.01 0.09 -24.52
C ARG A 395 -31.98 -0.14 -23.41
N TRP A 396 -31.24 -1.27 -23.44
CA TRP A 396 -30.21 -1.58 -22.45
C TRP A 396 -28.96 -0.74 -22.67
N VAL A 397 -28.55 -0.54 -23.92
CA VAL A 397 -27.40 0.33 -24.24
C VAL A 397 -27.69 1.77 -23.82
N GLU A 398 -28.91 2.26 -24.10
CA GLU A 398 -29.34 3.59 -23.71
C GLU A 398 -29.44 3.74 -22.17
N TYR A 399 -29.97 2.73 -21.47
CA TYR A 399 -30.01 2.71 -20.00
C TYR A 399 -28.63 2.76 -19.38
N LEU A 400 -27.68 1.93 -19.85
CA LEU A 400 -26.30 1.91 -19.35
C LEU A 400 -25.57 3.23 -19.59
N ASN A 401 -25.78 3.86 -20.76
CA ASN A 401 -25.21 5.15 -21.05
C ASN A 401 -25.87 6.30 -20.25
N ARG A 402 -27.15 6.23 -19.96
CA ARG A 402 -27.85 7.18 -19.08
C ARG A 402 -27.43 7.01 -17.62
N PHE A 403 -27.25 5.79 -17.15
CA PHE A 403 -26.73 5.50 -15.81
C PHE A 403 -25.35 6.14 -15.61
N SER A 404 -24.47 6.00 -16.62
CA SER A 404 -23.15 6.64 -16.65
C SER A 404 -23.24 8.16 -16.51
N SER A 405 -24.09 8.84 -17.25
CA SER A 405 -24.23 10.30 -17.20
C SER A 405 -24.87 10.81 -15.89
N GLY A 406 -25.73 9.99 -15.25
CA GLY A 406 -26.34 10.28 -13.95
C GLY A 406 -25.34 10.21 -12.81
N THR A 407 -24.47 9.20 -12.81
CA THR A 407 -23.47 8.98 -11.75
C THR A 407 -22.40 10.08 -11.71
N GLN A 408 -22.02 10.66 -12.85
CA GLN A 408 -21.08 11.77 -12.90
C GLN A 408 -21.59 13.05 -12.22
N LYS A 409 -22.92 13.26 -12.16
CA LYS A 409 -23.52 14.43 -11.48
C LYS A 409 -23.61 14.29 -9.96
N ILE A 410 -23.57 13.07 -9.40
CA ILE A 410 -23.70 12.83 -7.95
C ILE A 410 -22.35 12.94 -7.21
N GLN A 411 -21.23 13.02 -7.89
CA GLN A 411 -19.88 13.07 -7.28
C GLN A 411 -19.51 14.39 -6.59
N SER A 412 -20.37 15.40 -6.54
CA SER A 412 -20.14 16.55 -5.65
C SER A 412 -20.51 16.14 -4.23
N ALA A 413 -19.49 15.79 -3.42
CA ALA A 413 -19.65 15.55 -2.00
C ALA A 413 -20.49 16.67 -1.37
N THR A 414 -21.61 16.33 -0.72
CA THR A 414 -22.39 17.30 0.04
C THR A 414 -21.48 17.93 1.10
N GLY A 415 -21.66 19.22 1.38
CA GLY A 415 -20.82 19.90 2.39
C GLY A 415 -20.79 19.20 3.76
N TRP A 416 -21.82 18.42 4.09
CA TRP A 416 -21.89 17.57 5.27
C TRP A 416 -20.93 16.37 5.22
N GLN A 417 -20.80 15.69 4.09
CA GLN A 417 -19.87 14.56 3.93
C GLN A 417 -18.41 15.02 4.08
N SER A 418 -18.05 16.14 3.48
CA SER A 418 -16.71 16.72 3.61
C SER A 418 -16.41 17.18 5.03
N LEU A 419 -17.42 17.70 5.74
CA LEU A 419 -17.28 18.11 7.15
C LEU A 419 -17.12 16.90 8.08
N LEU A 420 -17.94 15.86 7.92
CA LEU A 420 -17.82 14.60 8.67
C LEU A 420 -16.47 13.94 8.44
N ALA A 421 -15.98 13.91 7.20
CA ALA A 421 -14.64 13.41 6.88
C ALA A 421 -13.52 14.22 7.56
N ALA A 422 -13.69 15.53 7.71
CA ALA A 422 -12.72 16.36 8.44
C ALA A 422 -12.74 16.08 9.95
N TYR A 423 -13.90 15.86 10.56
CA TYR A 423 -14.02 15.47 11.96
C TYR A 423 -13.48 14.06 12.22
N SER A 424 -13.86 13.07 11.41
CA SER A 424 -13.37 11.69 11.54
C SER A 424 -11.86 11.61 11.44
N ARG A 425 -11.25 12.38 10.54
CA ARG A 425 -9.78 12.47 10.43
C ARG A 425 -9.13 12.97 11.73
N ILE A 426 -9.70 13.99 12.37
CA ILE A 426 -9.18 14.50 13.67
C ILE A 426 -9.25 13.39 14.73
N VAL A 427 -10.39 12.70 14.84
CA VAL A 427 -10.60 11.66 15.85
C VAL A 427 -9.69 10.45 15.59
N ILE A 428 -9.61 9.97 14.35
CA ILE A 428 -8.82 8.79 14.00
C ILE A 428 -7.33 9.03 14.24
N ILE A 429 -6.77 10.13 13.72
CA ILE A 429 -5.34 10.42 13.86
C ILE A 429 -4.95 10.56 15.33
N ASN A 430 -5.69 11.34 16.09
CA ASN A 430 -5.36 11.54 17.50
C ASN A 430 -5.67 10.31 18.36
N GLY A 431 -6.68 9.51 18.01
CA GLY A 431 -6.97 8.23 18.62
C GLY A 431 -5.84 7.21 18.45
N ILE A 432 -5.29 7.09 17.23
CA ILE A 432 -4.13 6.23 16.95
C ILE A 432 -2.91 6.65 17.78
N ILE A 433 -2.63 7.95 17.85
CA ILE A 433 -1.51 8.46 18.66
C ILE A 433 -1.71 8.16 20.15
N LEU A 434 -2.93 8.32 20.67
CA LEU A 434 -3.24 8.00 22.07
C LEU A 434 -3.09 6.51 22.38
N LEU A 435 -3.54 5.63 21.48
CA LEU A 435 -3.34 4.18 21.62
C LEU A 435 -1.85 3.82 21.60
N ALA A 436 -1.09 4.43 20.70
CA ALA A 436 0.36 4.23 20.62
C ALA A 436 1.08 4.70 21.89
N LEU A 437 0.70 5.86 22.41
CA LEU A 437 1.22 6.35 23.69
C LEU A 437 0.87 5.40 24.85
N GLY A 438 -0.35 4.85 24.87
CA GLY A 438 -0.76 3.84 25.84
C GLY A 438 0.12 2.60 25.80
N LEU A 439 0.36 2.03 24.62
CA LEU A 439 1.24 0.87 24.44
C LEU A 439 2.69 1.17 24.83
N LEU A 440 3.20 2.35 24.49
CA LEU A 440 4.54 2.78 24.85
C LEU A 440 4.71 2.94 26.36
N LEU A 441 3.69 3.46 27.03
CA LEU A 441 3.66 3.56 28.49
C LEU A 441 3.68 2.16 29.14
N ASP A 442 2.84 1.26 28.65
CA ASP A 442 2.72 -0.11 29.18
C ASP A 442 4.01 -0.93 28.97
N ARG A 443 4.60 -0.86 27.79
CA ARG A 443 5.74 -1.68 27.39
C ARG A 443 7.11 -1.11 27.78
N ILE A 444 7.24 0.20 27.94
CA ILE A 444 8.53 0.87 28.18
C ILE A 444 8.51 1.60 29.53
N LEU A 445 7.56 2.50 29.74
CA LEU A 445 7.61 3.39 30.91
C LEU A 445 7.38 2.64 32.21
N ILE A 446 6.35 1.79 32.27
CA ILE A 446 6.02 1.02 33.50
C ILE A 446 7.15 0.03 33.84
N PRO A 447 7.68 -0.80 32.92
CA PRO A 447 8.83 -1.66 33.20
C PRO A 447 10.08 -0.87 33.63
N TYR A 448 10.37 0.26 32.96
CA TYR A 448 11.51 1.12 33.31
C TYR A 448 11.42 1.63 34.75
N PHE A 449 10.24 2.11 35.21
CA PHE A 449 10.03 2.51 36.61
C PHE A 449 10.04 1.32 37.58
N ASN A 450 9.83 0.10 37.09
CA ASN A 450 9.96 -1.12 37.93
C ASN A 450 11.42 -1.56 38.09
N THR A 451 12.30 -1.28 37.12
CA THR A 451 13.74 -1.62 37.22
C THR A 451 14.53 -0.63 38.06
N ILE A 452 14.09 0.64 38.14
CA ILE A 452 14.71 1.65 38.99
C ILE A 452 14.09 1.53 40.40
N GLN A 453 14.92 1.44 41.44
CA GLN A 453 14.46 1.43 42.85
C GLN A 453 13.91 2.81 43.23
N VAL A 454 12.79 3.22 42.68
CA VAL A 454 12.11 4.46 43.02
C VAL A 454 11.06 4.17 44.09
N ASN A 455 10.88 5.10 45.03
CA ASN A 455 9.84 5.00 46.03
C ASN A 455 8.46 4.80 45.40
N GLU A 456 7.68 3.82 45.90
CA GLU A 456 6.36 3.44 45.35
C GLU A 456 5.38 4.63 45.26
N ILE A 457 5.50 5.60 46.20
CA ILE A 457 4.68 6.82 46.16
C ILE A 457 5.03 7.70 44.97
N VAL A 458 6.34 7.85 44.68
CA VAL A 458 6.81 8.63 43.53
C VAL A 458 6.38 7.98 42.23
N LYS A 459 6.46 6.66 42.14
CA LYS A 459 6.01 5.88 40.96
C LYS A 459 4.50 6.03 40.75
N ALA A 460 3.69 5.91 41.82
CA ALA A 460 2.24 6.04 41.77
C ALA A 460 1.76 7.43 41.29
N ILE A 461 2.60 8.47 41.41
CA ILE A 461 2.29 9.83 40.96
C ILE A 461 2.95 10.12 39.58
N ALA A 462 4.21 9.77 39.43
CA ALA A 462 4.99 10.14 38.24
C ALA A 462 4.47 9.46 36.96
N VAL A 463 4.17 8.16 37.00
CA VAL A 463 3.71 7.42 35.82
C VAL A 463 2.38 7.97 35.28
N PRO A 464 1.32 8.14 36.11
CA PRO A 464 0.09 8.77 35.64
C PRO A 464 0.27 10.23 35.17
N ALA A 465 1.12 11.02 35.85
CA ALA A 465 1.35 12.40 35.46
C ALA A 465 2.05 12.52 34.10
N ILE A 466 3.08 11.70 33.84
CA ILE A 466 3.78 11.67 32.56
C ILE A 466 2.83 11.19 31.45
N SER A 467 2.04 10.15 31.69
CA SER A 467 1.09 9.62 30.72
C SER A 467 0.01 10.64 30.37
N LEU A 468 -0.53 11.33 31.34
CA LEU A 468 -1.52 12.39 31.12
C LEU A 468 -0.91 13.57 30.34
N ALA A 469 0.28 14.03 30.74
CA ALA A 469 0.96 15.13 30.08
C ALA A 469 1.24 14.82 28.59
N ALA A 470 1.68 13.59 28.28
CA ALA A 470 1.92 13.14 26.91
C ALA A 470 0.62 13.02 26.09
N GLY A 471 -0.47 12.50 26.68
CA GLY A 471 -1.75 12.30 26.00
C GLY A 471 -2.62 13.56 25.90
N ALA A 472 -2.45 14.53 26.82
CA ALA A 472 -3.30 15.70 26.93
C ALA A 472 -3.49 16.51 25.63
N PRO A 473 -2.46 16.80 24.81
CA PRO A 473 -2.64 17.56 23.58
C PRO A 473 -3.55 16.86 22.57
N PHE A 474 -3.47 15.54 22.51
CA PHE A 474 -4.24 14.72 21.55
C PHE A 474 -5.68 14.52 22.02
N ILE A 475 -5.91 14.35 23.33
CA ILE A 475 -7.25 14.37 23.92
C ILE A 475 -7.89 15.74 23.68
N TRP A 476 -7.15 16.83 23.92
CA TRP A 476 -7.62 18.18 23.65
C TRP A 476 -8.03 18.35 22.17
N ALA A 477 -7.25 17.80 21.25
CA ALA A 477 -7.57 17.88 19.83
C ALA A 477 -8.85 17.13 19.47
N ILE A 478 -9.08 15.95 20.05
CA ILE A 478 -10.32 15.20 19.84
C ILE A 478 -11.52 16.03 20.34
N VAL A 479 -11.43 16.66 21.51
CA VAL A 479 -12.54 17.37 22.15
C VAL A 479 -12.76 18.75 21.53
N ALA A 480 -11.72 19.56 21.43
CA ALA A 480 -11.83 21.01 21.23
C ALA A 480 -11.41 21.51 19.85
N ARG A 481 -10.66 20.73 19.05
CA ARG A 481 -10.19 21.19 17.75
C ARG A 481 -11.34 21.26 16.73
N LYS A 482 -11.52 22.44 16.14
CA LYS A 482 -12.51 22.67 15.10
C LYS A 482 -11.89 22.43 13.72
N PRO A 483 -12.60 21.78 12.77
CA PRO A 483 -12.09 21.62 11.41
C PRO A 483 -12.02 22.98 10.70
N ASN A 484 -10.91 23.21 10.01
CA ASN A 484 -10.76 24.42 9.18
C ASN A 484 -11.45 24.20 7.83
N HIS A 485 -12.79 24.20 7.83
CA HIS A 485 -13.60 23.93 6.66
C HIS A 485 -14.59 25.07 6.40
N PRO A 486 -14.70 25.60 5.16
CA PRO A 486 -15.59 26.72 4.85
C PRO A 486 -17.05 26.45 5.21
N TYR A 487 -17.51 25.22 5.01
CA TYR A 487 -18.88 24.80 5.31
C TYR A 487 -19.20 24.85 6.82
N TYR A 488 -18.21 24.58 7.68
CA TYR A 488 -18.34 24.73 9.13
C TYR A 488 -18.69 26.15 9.54
N LYS A 489 -17.97 27.16 9.00
CA LYS A 489 -18.23 28.58 9.27
C LYS A 489 -19.62 29.00 8.79
N ASN A 490 -20.02 28.53 7.60
CA ASN A 490 -21.32 28.86 7.02
C ASN A 490 -22.49 28.25 7.81
N LEU A 491 -22.32 27.04 8.37
CA LEU A 491 -23.34 26.40 9.23
C LEU A 491 -23.55 27.17 10.55
N TRP A 492 -22.49 27.65 11.19
CA TRP A 492 -22.57 28.45 12.41
C TRP A 492 -23.14 29.84 12.20
N LEU A 493 -22.92 30.43 11.02
CA LEU A 493 -23.44 31.76 10.65
C LEU A 493 -24.89 31.72 10.15
N SER A 494 -25.38 30.53 9.75
CA SER A 494 -26.77 30.40 9.32
C SER A 494 -27.72 30.36 10.51
N LYS A 495 -28.54 31.40 10.68
CA LYS A 495 -29.59 31.53 11.72
C LYS A 495 -30.76 30.51 11.61
N LYS A 496 -30.66 29.47 10.80
CA LYS A 496 -31.69 28.44 10.67
C LYS A 496 -31.45 27.32 11.71
N GLU A 497 -32.27 27.29 12.74
CA GLU A 497 -32.21 26.35 13.89
C GLU A 497 -32.09 24.87 13.52
N PHE A 498 -32.68 24.44 12.42
CA PHE A 498 -32.66 23.04 11.96
C PHE A 498 -31.27 22.56 11.44
N ARG A 499 -30.33 23.45 11.15
CA ARG A 499 -28.99 23.08 10.63
C ARG A 499 -27.91 22.99 11.71
N THR A 500 -28.15 23.53 12.88
CA THR A 500 -27.20 23.50 14.02
C THR A 500 -27.33 22.26 14.88
N GLY A 501 -28.51 21.61 14.89
CA GLY A 501 -28.76 20.41 15.70
C GLY A 501 -27.77 19.25 15.47
N PRO A 502 -27.54 18.79 14.22
CA PRO A 502 -26.56 17.73 13.95
C PRO A 502 -25.12 18.10 14.34
N LEU A 503 -24.76 19.38 14.25
CA LEU A 503 -23.44 19.89 14.63
C LEU A 503 -23.24 19.85 16.16
N LEU A 504 -24.29 20.14 16.90
CA LEU A 504 -24.32 20.03 18.37
C LEU A 504 -24.15 18.58 18.82
N ILE A 505 -24.78 17.62 18.13
CA ILE A 505 -24.63 16.18 18.40
C ILE A 505 -23.17 15.76 18.20
N ILE A 506 -22.53 16.17 17.10
CA ILE A 506 -21.12 15.86 16.85
C ILE A 506 -20.22 16.43 17.94
N GLU A 507 -20.42 17.68 18.35
CA GLU A 507 -19.62 18.30 19.41
C GLU A 507 -19.86 17.62 20.78
N LEU A 508 -21.11 17.26 21.13
CA LEU A 508 -21.42 16.50 22.33
C LEU A 508 -20.76 15.11 22.32
N THR A 509 -20.83 14.41 21.19
CA THR A 509 -20.20 13.09 21.04
C THR A 509 -18.67 13.18 21.25
N ARG A 510 -18.03 14.22 20.73
CA ARG A 510 -16.58 14.45 20.90
C ARG A 510 -16.21 14.74 22.37
N VAL A 511 -17.01 15.55 23.05
CA VAL A 511 -16.83 15.80 24.49
C VAL A 511 -17.03 14.52 25.29
N ALA A 512 -18.08 13.75 25.01
CA ALA A 512 -18.33 12.46 25.66
C ALA A 512 -17.16 11.48 25.44
N MET A 513 -16.61 11.43 24.21
CA MET A 513 -15.44 10.61 23.89
C MET A 513 -14.20 11.06 24.68
N GLY A 514 -13.96 12.36 24.79
CA GLY A 514 -12.85 12.88 25.58
C GLY A 514 -12.99 12.55 27.08
N VAL A 515 -14.18 12.68 27.63
CA VAL A 515 -14.46 12.28 29.00
C VAL A 515 -14.25 10.78 29.21
N ALA A 516 -14.73 9.95 28.24
CA ALA A 516 -14.53 8.51 28.31
C ALA A 516 -13.03 8.12 28.26
N LEU A 517 -12.22 8.78 27.43
CA LEU A 517 -10.77 8.56 27.35
C LEU A 517 -10.07 8.94 28.67
N ILE A 518 -10.41 10.08 29.25
CA ILE A 518 -9.85 10.52 30.53
C ILE A 518 -10.30 9.57 31.67
N THR A 519 -11.55 9.13 31.64
CA THR A 519 -12.08 8.18 32.63
C THR A 519 -11.38 6.82 32.49
N GLY A 520 -11.24 6.29 31.28
CA GLY A 520 -10.51 5.04 31.02
C GLY A 520 -9.05 5.12 31.50
N TRP A 521 -8.37 6.24 31.22
CA TRP A 521 -7.03 6.49 31.73
C TRP A 521 -6.99 6.53 33.26
N ALA A 522 -7.93 7.23 33.91
CA ALA A 522 -7.98 7.31 35.35
C ALA A 522 -8.26 5.94 35.99
N LEU A 523 -9.16 5.15 35.44
CA LEU A 523 -9.49 3.78 35.92
C LEU A 523 -8.31 2.80 35.75
N TYR A 524 -7.42 3.04 34.78
CA TYR A 524 -6.22 2.22 34.59
C TYR A 524 -5.22 2.36 35.73
N PHE A 525 -5.05 3.58 36.28
CA PHE A 525 -4.06 3.87 37.32
C PHE A 525 -4.63 3.89 38.72
N PHE A 526 -5.92 4.16 38.90
CA PHE A 526 -6.53 4.42 40.20
C PHE A 526 -7.76 3.54 40.47
N LYS A 527 -8.06 3.27 41.74
CA LYS A 527 -9.29 2.56 42.11
C LYS A 527 -10.52 3.33 41.61
N PRO A 528 -11.61 2.65 41.21
CA PRO A 528 -12.76 3.28 40.53
C PRO A 528 -13.34 4.51 41.24
N ILE A 529 -13.49 4.44 42.55
CA ILE A 529 -14.04 5.57 43.37
C ILE A 529 -13.11 6.78 43.29
N ILE A 530 -11.80 6.59 43.50
CA ILE A 530 -10.79 7.66 43.44
C ILE A 530 -10.69 8.22 42.02
N ALA A 531 -10.71 7.35 41.02
CA ALA A 531 -10.66 7.75 39.61
C ALA A 531 -11.82 8.68 39.23
N LEU A 532 -13.06 8.34 39.61
CA LEU A 532 -14.25 9.08 39.21
C LEU A 532 -14.48 10.35 40.07
N VAL A 533 -14.24 10.28 41.38
CA VAL A 533 -14.58 11.38 42.30
C VAL A 533 -13.47 12.41 42.44
N VAL A 534 -12.21 12.00 42.37
CA VAL A 534 -11.05 12.88 42.58
C VAL A 534 -10.30 13.15 41.29
N VAL A 535 -9.84 12.11 40.60
CA VAL A 535 -8.93 12.26 39.47
C VAL A 535 -9.62 12.87 38.27
N LEU A 536 -10.83 12.44 37.92
CA LEU A 536 -11.56 12.96 36.78
C LEU A 536 -11.88 14.46 36.88
N PRO A 537 -12.46 14.99 37.98
CA PRO A 537 -12.70 16.43 38.14
C PRO A 537 -11.41 17.26 38.10
N ILE A 538 -10.35 16.81 38.79
CA ILE A 538 -9.06 17.51 38.82
C ILE A 538 -8.49 17.56 37.39
N THR A 539 -8.53 16.47 36.66
CA THR A 539 -8.02 16.41 35.28
C THR A 539 -8.81 17.33 34.35
N LEU A 540 -10.13 17.39 34.48
CA LEU A 540 -10.96 18.30 33.67
C LEU A 540 -10.67 19.78 34.01
N ILE A 541 -10.40 20.12 35.24
CA ILE A 541 -9.98 21.46 35.66
C ILE A 541 -8.61 21.80 35.04
N ILE A 542 -7.64 20.90 35.15
CA ILE A 542 -6.31 21.07 34.54
C ILE A 542 -6.43 21.30 33.02
N PHE A 543 -7.24 20.49 32.32
CA PHE A 543 -7.49 20.67 30.89
C PHE A 543 -8.08 22.06 30.57
N ARG A 544 -8.99 22.56 31.37
CA ARG A 544 -9.60 23.89 31.21
C ARG A 544 -8.57 25.02 31.44
N VAL A 545 -7.77 24.91 32.48
CA VAL A 545 -6.74 25.92 32.81
C VAL A 545 -5.63 25.96 31.77
N PHE A 546 -5.17 24.80 31.34
CA PHE A 546 -4.08 24.69 30.37
C PHE A 546 -4.54 24.67 28.89
N ALA A 547 -5.83 24.84 28.60
CA ALA A 547 -6.39 24.74 27.25
C ALA A 547 -5.62 25.57 26.21
N MET A 548 -5.23 26.81 26.53
CA MET A 548 -4.47 27.67 25.60
C MET A 548 -3.06 27.16 25.35
N HIS A 549 -2.38 26.59 26.34
CA HIS A 549 -1.05 26.00 26.19
C HIS A 549 -1.11 24.73 25.38
N LEU A 550 -2.08 23.85 25.61
CA LEU A 550 -2.35 22.64 24.84
C LEU A 550 -2.65 22.97 23.38
N GLN A 551 -3.46 24.00 23.13
CA GLN A 551 -3.76 24.48 21.79
C GLN A 551 -2.51 24.97 21.04
N LYS A 552 -1.67 25.78 21.71
CA LYS A 552 -0.43 26.28 21.11
C LYS A 552 0.54 25.13 20.80
N PHE A 553 0.68 24.21 21.74
CA PHE A 553 1.56 23.05 21.59
C PHE A 553 1.07 22.12 20.45
N TYR A 554 -0.22 21.79 20.43
CA TYR A 554 -0.82 20.99 19.37
C TYR A 554 -0.68 21.65 17.98
N LYS A 555 -0.98 22.95 17.87
CA LYS A 555 -0.79 23.68 16.60
C LYS A 555 0.67 23.66 16.11
N ARG A 556 1.65 23.65 17.01
CA ARG A 556 3.07 23.54 16.66
C ARG A 556 3.40 22.17 16.08
N ILE A 557 2.91 21.09 16.73
CA ILE A 557 3.09 19.71 16.25
C ILE A 557 2.40 19.54 14.89
N GLU A 558 1.15 19.93 14.78
CA GLU A 558 0.37 19.87 13.56
C GLU A 558 1.00 20.69 12.43
N GLY A 559 1.44 21.92 12.72
CA GLY A 559 2.11 22.78 11.76
C GLY A 559 3.34 22.11 11.17
N ARG A 560 4.19 21.46 11.99
CA ARG A 560 5.34 20.69 11.51
C ARG A 560 4.93 19.51 10.64
N PHE A 561 3.91 18.76 11.03
CA PHE A 561 3.41 17.63 10.27
C PHE A 561 2.87 18.05 8.89
N ILE A 562 2.07 19.12 8.84
CA ILE A 562 1.52 19.67 7.59
C ILE A 562 2.65 20.22 6.70
N THR A 563 3.64 20.91 7.28
CA THR A 563 4.79 21.42 6.55
C THR A 563 5.57 20.27 5.90
N ASN A 564 5.86 19.20 6.66
CA ASN A 564 6.57 18.03 6.15
C ASN A 564 5.85 17.37 4.96
N ILE A 565 4.51 17.30 5.00
CA ILE A 565 3.71 16.75 3.88
C ILE A 565 3.68 17.72 2.68
N SER A 566 3.64 19.05 2.90
CA SER A 566 3.38 20.04 1.85
C SER A 566 4.67 20.56 1.19
N GLU A 567 5.83 20.41 1.82
CA GLU A 567 7.09 20.99 1.37
C GLU A 567 7.55 20.42 0.00
N ARG A 568 7.37 19.11 -0.20
CA ARG A 568 7.65 18.45 -1.50
C ARG A 568 6.79 19.02 -2.63
N GLU A 569 5.52 19.28 -2.39
CA GLU A 569 4.58 19.75 -3.40
C GLU A 569 4.89 21.19 -3.86
N SER A 570 5.31 22.05 -2.93
CA SER A 570 5.72 23.40 -3.25
C SER A 570 6.98 23.41 -4.14
N LEU A 571 7.94 22.53 -3.88
CA LEU A 571 9.15 22.39 -4.70
C LEU A 571 8.85 21.82 -6.08
N LEU A 572 7.96 20.83 -6.19
CA LEU A 572 7.53 20.26 -7.48
C LEU A 572 6.79 21.31 -8.33
N LEU A 573 5.93 22.13 -7.73
CA LEU A 573 5.25 23.22 -8.43
C LEU A 573 6.21 24.30 -8.92
N ILE A 574 7.23 24.64 -8.14
CA ILE A 574 8.27 25.60 -8.52
C ILE A 574 9.12 25.02 -9.67
N SER A 575 9.53 23.74 -9.57
CA SER A 575 10.29 23.06 -10.63
C SER A 575 9.50 22.95 -11.93
N ALA A 576 8.21 22.59 -11.85
CA ALA A 576 7.33 22.51 -13.02
C ALA A 576 7.14 23.89 -13.70
N LYS A 577 6.94 24.97 -12.92
CA LYS A 577 6.88 26.34 -13.45
C LYS A 577 8.20 26.76 -14.08
N GLY A 578 9.33 26.42 -13.48
CA GLY A 578 10.66 26.70 -14.04
C GLY A 578 10.90 26.00 -15.37
N LYS A 579 10.51 24.73 -15.50
CA LYS A 579 10.60 23.96 -16.76
C LYS A 579 9.69 24.54 -17.86
N VAL A 580 8.47 24.91 -17.53
CA VAL A 580 7.54 25.54 -18.48
C VAL A 580 8.10 26.90 -18.95
N LEU A 581 8.65 27.70 -18.05
CA LEU A 581 9.24 29.00 -18.40
C LEU A 581 10.48 28.84 -19.31
N SER A 582 11.35 27.86 -19.01
CA SER A 582 12.53 27.57 -19.86
C SER A 582 12.13 27.06 -21.24
N THR A 583 11.08 26.25 -21.34
CA THR A 583 10.56 25.74 -22.62
C THR A 583 9.93 26.89 -23.45
N ILE A 584 9.22 27.81 -22.81
CA ILE A 584 8.66 29.00 -23.49
C ILE A 584 9.77 29.92 -23.99
N LEU A 585 10.82 30.13 -23.19
CA LEU A 585 11.98 30.96 -23.59
C LEU A 585 12.78 30.30 -24.74
N LEU A 586 12.88 28.96 -24.77
CA LEU A 586 13.51 28.22 -25.87
C LEU A 586 12.66 28.20 -27.16
N LEU A 587 11.35 28.39 -27.06
CA LEU A 587 10.45 28.51 -28.23
C LEU A 587 10.34 29.95 -28.75
N GLN A 588 10.83 30.93 -27.98
CA GLN A 588 10.87 32.35 -28.39
C GLN A 588 12.25 32.82 -28.88
N ALA A 589 13.29 31.99 -28.69
CA ALA A 589 14.63 32.19 -29.23
C ALA A 589 14.84 31.35 -30.51
#